data_6d3dd4b8d372241be032027422ab769c
#
_entry.id   6d3dd4b8d372241be032027422ab769c
#
_cell.length_a   1.000
_cell.length_b   1.000
_cell.length_c   1.000
_cell.angle_alpha   90.00
_cell.angle_beta   90.00
_cell.angle_gamma   90.00
#
_symmetry.space_group_name_H-M   'P 1'
#
loop_
_entity.id
_entity.type
_entity.pdbx_description
1 polymer ?
#
loop_
_entity_poly.entity_id
_entity_poly.type
_entity_poly.pdbx_seq_one_letter_code
_entity_poly.pdbx_strand_id
1 'polypeptide(L)'
;MTSTKAARRARRTAALLDLAQLGHAQWFFGNVYEAVVKIPELLSDSADATDRPPRSVLGPGSPVRYYLPAVPVALAGTLGAVINGLDSPSGARWLAISTGCFASGAALTGYLVRKVNLKLFFAAEPPPPAERDALLRTWYRLNMLRTAAAGGAVLANHCAKRASVKSATT
;
A
#
# COMPACT_ATOMS: atom_id res chain seq x y z
N MET A 1 -31.40 7.56 -24.67
CA MET A 1 -31.16 6.81 -23.41
C MET A 1 -29.73 6.29 -23.22
N THR A 2 -28.89 6.18 -24.21
CA THR A 2 -27.49 5.68 -24.14
C THR A 2 -26.54 6.64 -23.45
N SER A 3 -26.68 7.96 -23.68
CA SER A 3 -25.79 9.01 -23.13
C SER A 3 -25.75 9.06 -21.59
N THR A 4 -26.89 8.86 -20.93
CA THR A 4 -26.99 8.92 -19.46
C THR A 4 -26.28 7.74 -18.76
N LYS A 5 -26.30 6.54 -19.38
CA LYS A 5 -25.60 5.35 -18.85
C LYS A 5 -24.07 5.52 -18.96
N ALA A 6 -23.58 6.02 -20.10
CA ALA A 6 -22.16 6.28 -20.31
C ALA A 6 -21.62 7.34 -19.35
N ALA A 7 -22.32 8.45 -19.19
CA ALA A 7 -21.97 9.50 -18.23
C ALA A 7 -21.93 8.99 -16.77
N ARG A 8 -22.90 8.15 -16.37
CA ARG A 8 -22.93 7.54 -15.04
C ARG A 8 -21.75 6.58 -14.83
N ARG A 9 -21.41 5.78 -15.85
CA ARG A 9 -20.25 4.89 -15.79
C ARG A 9 -18.96 5.67 -15.63
N ALA A 10 -18.75 6.71 -16.43
CA ALA A 10 -17.55 7.56 -16.36
C ALA A 10 -17.38 8.21 -14.97
N ARG A 11 -18.46 8.77 -14.39
CA ARG A 11 -18.44 9.33 -13.04
C ARG A 11 -18.09 8.28 -11.99
N ARG A 12 -18.65 7.08 -12.09
CA ARG A 12 -18.36 5.98 -11.17
C ARG A 12 -16.90 5.55 -11.26
N THR A 13 -16.36 5.43 -12.48
CA THR A 13 -14.93 5.09 -12.68
C THR A 13 -14.04 6.17 -12.10
N ALA A 14 -14.34 7.46 -12.31
CA ALA A 14 -13.57 8.55 -11.73
C ALA A 14 -13.55 8.47 -10.20
N ALA A 15 -14.69 8.24 -9.54
CA ALA A 15 -14.76 8.09 -8.09
C ALA A 15 -13.95 6.89 -7.57
N LEU A 16 -13.97 5.76 -8.30
CA LEU A 16 -13.16 4.58 -7.95
C LEU A 16 -11.67 4.84 -8.08
N LEU A 17 -11.25 5.58 -9.12
CA LEU A 17 -9.86 5.99 -9.28
C LEU A 17 -9.43 6.99 -8.18
N ASP A 18 -10.33 7.86 -7.71
CA ASP A 18 -10.04 8.77 -6.59
C ASP A 18 -9.87 8.00 -5.27
N LEU A 19 -10.71 7.01 -5.01
CA LEU A 19 -10.55 6.12 -3.85
C LEU A 19 -9.24 5.33 -3.92
N ALA A 20 -8.90 4.76 -5.07
CA ALA A 20 -7.64 4.09 -5.29
C ALA A 20 -6.45 5.04 -5.04
N GLN A 21 -6.53 6.26 -5.58
CA GLN A 21 -5.50 7.29 -5.40
C GLN A 21 -5.25 7.60 -3.93
N LEU A 22 -6.32 7.81 -3.17
CA LEU A 22 -6.23 8.10 -1.73
C LEU A 22 -5.57 6.94 -0.97
N GLY A 23 -6.01 5.71 -1.20
CA GLY A 23 -5.45 4.53 -0.53
C GLY A 23 -3.97 4.29 -0.89
N HIS A 24 -3.61 4.44 -2.18
CA HIS A 24 -2.21 4.31 -2.60
C HIS A 24 -1.33 5.42 -2.03
N ALA A 25 -1.80 6.66 -1.98
CA ALA A 25 -1.07 7.77 -1.40
C ALA A 25 -0.84 7.57 0.10
N GLN A 26 -1.87 7.17 0.86
CA GLN A 26 -1.72 6.85 2.27
C GLN A 26 -0.70 5.73 2.49
N TRP A 27 -0.73 4.69 1.65
CA TRP A 27 0.24 3.60 1.74
C TRP A 27 1.67 4.04 1.43
N PHE A 28 1.85 4.84 0.37
CA PHE A 28 3.15 5.41 0.02
C PHE A 28 3.74 6.25 1.16
N PHE A 29 2.98 7.23 1.65
CA PHE A 29 3.45 8.10 2.73
C PHE A 29 3.67 7.34 4.05
N GLY A 30 2.86 6.33 4.36
CA GLY A 30 3.08 5.48 5.51
C GLY A 30 4.41 4.73 5.44
N ASN A 31 4.74 4.15 4.28
CA ASN A 31 6.03 3.46 4.08
C ASN A 31 7.22 4.41 4.19
N VAL A 32 7.09 5.64 3.66
CA VAL A 32 8.12 6.68 3.80
C VAL A 32 8.28 7.07 5.27
N TYR A 33 7.17 7.33 5.96
CA TYR A 33 7.17 7.68 7.39
C TYR A 33 7.86 6.61 8.23
N GLU A 34 7.51 5.33 8.06
CA GLU A 34 8.13 4.22 8.78
C GLU A 34 9.66 4.18 8.60
N ALA A 35 10.14 4.46 7.38
CA ALA A 35 11.56 4.46 7.09
C ALA A 35 12.28 5.69 7.68
N VAL A 36 11.69 6.89 7.55
CA VAL A 36 12.30 8.15 8.00
C VAL A 36 12.37 8.22 9.53
N VAL A 37 11.29 7.80 10.21
CA VAL A 37 11.20 7.80 11.68
C VAL A 37 11.89 6.58 12.29
N LYS A 38 12.39 5.67 11.46
CA LYS A 38 13.06 4.44 11.91
C LYS A 38 12.18 3.59 12.84
N ILE A 39 10.90 3.46 12.46
CA ILE A 39 9.93 2.66 13.23
C ILE A 39 10.44 1.24 13.53
N PRO A 40 11.09 0.51 12.60
CA PRO A 40 11.62 -0.82 12.89
C PRO A 40 12.63 -0.86 14.03
N GLU A 41 13.54 0.12 14.11
CA GLU A 41 14.51 0.22 15.21
C GLU A 41 13.79 0.52 16.52
N LEU A 42 12.90 1.52 16.53
CA LEU A 42 12.13 1.88 17.73
C LEU A 42 11.31 0.71 18.27
N LEU A 43 10.76 -0.13 17.40
CA LEU A 43 9.99 -1.30 17.81
C LEU A 43 10.88 -2.47 18.25
N SER A 44 12.10 -2.59 17.72
CA SER A 44 13.03 -3.68 18.02
C SER A 44 14.00 -3.37 19.17
N ASP A 45 14.25 -2.07 19.49
CA ASP A 45 15.19 -1.62 20.53
C ASP A 45 14.62 -1.67 21.95
N SER A 46 13.43 -2.16 22.14
CA SER A 46 12.87 -2.29 23.50
C SER A 46 13.66 -3.32 24.30
N ALA A 47 14.83 -2.91 24.77
CA ALA A 47 15.75 -3.70 25.60
C ALA A 47 15.12 -4.17 26.93
N ASP A 48 14.00 -3.57 27.36
CA ASP A 48 13.22 -3.98 28.54
C ASP A 48 12.11 -4.99 28.19
N ALA A 49 12.43 -5.95 27.31
CA ALA A 49 11.46 -6.94 26.84
C ALA A 49 10.97 -7.90 27.94
N THR A 50 11.64 -7.94 29.08
CA THR A 50 11.32 -8.84 30.20
C THR A 50 9.98 -8.52 30.88
N ASP A 51 9.49 -7.28 30.81
CA ASP A 51 8.27 -6.84 31.49
C ASP A 51 7.15 -6.37 30.55
N ARG A 52 7.30 -6.49 29.22
CA ARG A 52 6.25 -6.07 28.29
C ARG A 52 5.29 -7.21 27.95
N PRO A 53 3.97 -6.98 28.07
CA PRO A 53 3.00 -7.94 27.54
C PRO A 53 3.21 -8.10 26.03
N PRO A 54 2.92 -9.30 25.46
CA PRO A 54 3.03 -9.55 24.03
C PRO A 54 2.31 -8.46 23.24
N ARG A 55 3.01 -7.82 22.29
CA ARG A 55 2.40 -6.76 21.46
C ARG A 55 1.29 -7.36 20.61
N SER A 56 0.08 -6.91 20.84
CA SER A 56 -1.04 -7.25 19.96
C SER A 56 -0.82 -6.62 18.58
N VAL A 57 -1.03 -7.40 17.51
CA VAL A 57 -0.93 -6.93 16.11
C VAL A 57 -1.87 -5.74 15.86
N LEU A 58 -2.98 -5.66 16.59
CA LEU A 58 -3.96 -4.55 16.49
C LEU A 58 -3.93 -3.62 17.70
N GLY A 59 -2.96 -3.78 18.61
CA GLY A 59 -2.84 -2.97 19.82
C GLY A 59 -2.45 -1.51 19.53
N PRO A 60 -2.54 -0.63 20.55
CA PRO A 60 -2.03 0.73 20.45
C PRO A 60 -0.56 0.75 20.04
N GLY A 61 -0.19 1.66 19.12
CA GLY A 61 1.17 1.77 18.58
C GLY A 61 1.53 0.76 17.49
N SER A 62 0.63 -0.16 17.12
CA SER A 62 0.87 -1.07 16.00
C SER A 62 0.76 -0.34 14.65
N PRO A 63 1.77 -0.46 13.76
CA PRO A 63 1.70 0.08 12.41
C PRO A 63 0.50 -0.44 11.60
N VAL A 64 0.03 -1.66 11.90
CA VAL A 64 -1.12 -2.27 11.22
C VAL A 64 -2.36 -1.41 11.32
N ARG A 65 -2.59 -0.74 12.45
CA ARG A 65 -3.74 0.17 12.64
C ARG A 65 -3.74 1.34 11.67
N TYR A 66 -2.57 1.83 11.29
CA TYR A 66 -2.43 2.91 10.33
C TYR A 66 -2.86 2.46 8.92
N TYR A 67 -2.54 1.21 8.56
CA TYR A 67 -2.84 0.69 7.21
C TYR A 67 -4.23 0.09 7.07
N LEU A 68 -4.90 -0.24 8.18
CA LEU A 68 -6.23 -0.86 8.14
C LEU A 68 -7.26 -0.10 7.29
N PRO A 69 -7.41 1.23 7.35
CA PRO A 69 -8.33 1.94 6.49
C PRO A 69 -7.83 2.06 5.04
N ALA A 70 -6.52 2.18 4.82
CA ALA A 70 -5.93 2.44 3.51
C ALA A 70 -6.01 1.23 2.57
N VAL A 71 -5.68 0.04 3.07
CA VAL A 71 -5.59 -1.17 2.24
C VAL A 71 -6.95 -1.56 1.64
N PRO A 72 -8.05 -1.67 2.40
CA PRO A 72 -9.38 -1.92 1.84
C PRO A 72 -9.82 -0.85 0.84
N VAL A 73 -9.54 0.43 1.10
CA VAL A 73 -9.90 1.54 0.22
C VAL A 73 -9.12 1.45 -1.10
N ALA A 74 -7.81 1.24 -1.05
CA ALA A 74 -6.99 1.04 -2.24
C ALA A 74 -7.45 -0.17 -3.06
N LEU A 75 -7.71 -1.30 -2.38
CA LEU A 75 -8.19 -2.52 -3.02
C LEU A 75 -9.54 -2.33 -3.69
N ALA A 76 -10.52 -1.81 -2.95
CA ALA A 76 -11.87 -1.58 -3.47
C ALA A 76 -11.87 -0.59 -4.64
N GLY A 77 -11.12 0.52 -4.53
CA GLY A 77 -10.97 1.50 -5.61
C GLY A 77 -10.33 0.89 -6.85
N THR A 78 -9.21 0.18 -6.69
CA THR A 78 -8.48 -0.44 -7.80
C THR A 78 -9.29 -1.54 -8.49
N LEU A 79 -9.83 -2.51 -7.73
CA LEU A 79 -10.65 -3.57 -8.28
C LEU A 79 -11.94 -3.03 -8.91
N GLY A 80 -12.59 -2.08 -8.25
CA GLY A 80 -13.78 -1.43 -8.79
C GLY A 80 -13.49 -0.72 -10.12
N ALA A 81 -12.36 -0.02 -10.24
CA ALA A 81 -11.95 0.61 -11.49
C ALA A 81 -11.65 -0.42 -12.59
N VAL A 82 -10.97 -1.53 -12.25
CA VAL A 82 -10.68 -2.63 -13.19
C VAL A 82 -11.98 -3.28 -13.69
N ILE A 83 -12.90 -3.63 -12.79
CA ILE A 83 -14.19 -4.27 -13.13
C ILE A 83 -15.06 -3.33 -13.96
N ASN A 84 -15.10 -2.05 -13.62
CA ASN A 84 -15.88 -1.07 -14.35
C ASN A 84 -15.28 -0.78 -15.74
N GLY A 85 -13.97 -0.99 -15.90
CA GLY A 85 -13.20 -0.76 -17.11
C GLY A 85 -13.00 0.72 -17.42
N LEU A 86 -12.07 0.99 -18.33
CA LEU A 86 -11.84 2.31 -18.90
C LEU A 86 -12.09 2.24 -20.40
N ASP A 87 -12.86 3.20 -20.93
CA ASP A 87 -13.17 3.27 -22.36
C ASP A 87 -11.94 3.74 -23.19
N SER A 88 -10.97 4.37 -22.53
CA SER A 88 -9.71 4.80 -23.12
C SER A 88 -8.65 3.69 -23.08
N PRO A 89 -8.10 3.23 -24.21
CA PRO A 89 -6.99 2.27 -24.24
C PRO A 89 -5.77 2.73 -23.45
N SER A 90 -5.44 4.02 -23.52
CA SER A 90 -4.36 4.62 -22.74
C SER A 90 -4.66 4.59 -21.23
N GLY A 91 -5.89 4.90 -20.84
CA GLY A 91 -6.33 4.80 -19.44
C GLY A 91 -6.27 3.38 -18.93
N ALA A 92 -6.74 2.40 -19.71
CA ALA A 92 -6.70 0.99 -19.35
C ALA A 92 -5.27 0.48 -19.14
N ARG A 93 -4.33 0.91 -20.00
CA ARG A 93 -2.90 0.58 -19.83
C ARG A 93 -2.33 1.12 -18.52
N TRP A 94 -2.61 2.37 -18.18
CA TRP A 94 -2.14 2.96 -16.94
C TRP A 94 -2.79 2.32 -15.71
N LEU A 95 -4.06 1.95 -15.80
CA LEU A 95 -4.74 1.20 -14.73
C LEU A 95 -4.11 -0.18 -14.53
N ALA A 96 -3.75 -0.88 -15.61
CA ALA A 96 -3.04 -2.16 -15.51
C ALA A 96 -1.67 -2.01 -14.82
N ILE A 97 -0.90 -0.95 -15.14
CA ILE A 97 0.36 -0.64 -14.48
C ILE A 97 0.12 -0.35 -12.98
N SER A 98 -0.88 0.47 -12.65
CA SER A 98 -1.23 0.77 -11.26
C SER A 98 -1.58 -0.50 -10.48
N THR A 99 -2.38 -1.38 -11.07
CA THR A 99 -2.78 -2.66 -10.48
C THR A 99 -1.56 -3.58 -10.27
N GLY A 100 -0.66 -3.66 -11.23
CA GLY A 100 0.58 -4.44 -11.12
C GLY A 100 1.50 -3.92 -10.01
N CYS A 101 1.66 -2.62 -9.91
CA CYS A 101 2.41 -1.98 -8.83
C CYS A 101 1.76 -2.26 -7.46
N PHE A 102 0.44 -2.13 -7.36
CA PHE A 102 -0.30 -2.45 -6.13
C PHE A 102 -0.13 -3.90 -5.71
N ALA A 103 -0.30 -4.85 -6.64
CA ALA A 103 -0.13 -6.28 -6.37
C ALA A 103 1.30 -6.61 -5.92
N SER A 104 2.31 -6.03 -6.56
CA SER A 104 3.73 -6.20 -6.18
C SER A 104 4.00 -5.67 -4.78
N GLY A 105 3.50 -4.48 -4.45
CA GLY A 105 3.62 -3.90 -3.11
C GLY A 105 2.90 -4.75 -2.05
N ALA A 106 1.72 -5.29 -2.36
CA ALA A 106 0.96 -6.17 -1.46
C ALA A 106 1.71 -7.49 -1.21
N ALA A 107 2.29 -8.09 -2.24
CA ALA A 107 3.11 -9.31 -2.12
C ALA A 107 4.36 -9.06 -1.25
N LEU A 108 5.07 -7.95 -1.46
CA LEU A 108 6.20 -7.53 -0.63
C LEU A 108 5.78 -7.31 0.83
N THR A 109 4.63 -6.69 1.06
CA THR A 109 4.08 -6.49 2.41
C THR A 109 3.78 -7.84 3.08
N GLY A 110 3.12 -8.76 2.39
CA GLY A 110 2.86 -10.11 2.90
C GLY A 110 4.14 -10.87 3.25
N TYR A 111 5.17 -10.76 2.42
CA TYR A 111 6.48 -11.34 2.70
C TYR A 111 7.14 -10.70 3.94
N LEU A 112 7.17 -9.35 4.01
CA LEU A 112 7.71 -8.63 5.16
C LEU A 112 7.02 -9.02 6.46
N VAL A 113 5.69 -9.06 6.47
CA VAL A 113 4.93 -9.45 7.66
C VAL A 113 5.33 -10.85 8.10
N ARG A 114 5.31 -11.83 7.21
CA ARG A 114 5.54 -13.25 7.56
C ARG A 114 6.98 -13.56 7.91
N LYS A 115 7.96 -12.95 7.26
CA LYS A 115 9.38 -13.33 7.39
C LYS A 115 10.21 -12.40 8.24
N VAL A 116 9.77 -11.14 8.39
CA VAL A 116 10.53 -10.12 9.12
C VAL A 116 9.74 -9.61 10.32
N ASN A 117 8.55 -9.02 10.11
CA ASN A 117 7.86 -8.31 11.17
C ASN A 117 7.43 -9.22 12.34
N LEU A 118 6.96 -10.45 12.04
CA LEU A 118 6.57 -11.39 13.09
C LEU A 118 7.76 -11.78 13.98
N LYS A 119 8.95 -11.92 13.40
CA LYS A 119 10.17 -12.23 14.14
C LYS A 119 10.73 -11.01 14.88
N LEU A 120 10.72 -9.84 14.22
CA LEU A 120 11.38 -8.63 14.74
C LEU A 120 10.54 -7.91 15.79
N PHE A 121 9.20 -7.88 15.65
CA PHE A 121 8.33 -7.05 16.48
C PHE A 121 7.36 -7.83 17.38
N PHE A 122 7.07 -9.09 17.03
CA PHE A 122 6.02 -9.86 17.68
C PHE A 122 6.51 -11.22 18.24
N ALA A 123 7.80 -11.53 18.14
CA ALA A 123 8.34 -12.72 18.79
C ALA A 123 8.28 -12.58 20.32
N ALA A 124 8.05 -13.69 21.02
CA ALA A 124 8.05 -13.74 22.48
C ALA A 124 9.44 -13.42 23.05
N GLU A 125 10.48 -13.89 22.36
CA GLU A 125 11.88 -13.58 22.68
C GLU A 125 12.49 -12.74 21.54
N PRO A 126 13.19 -11.64 21.85
CA PRO A 126 13.86 -10.83 20.84
C PRO A 126 14.95 -11.64 20.13
N PRO A 127 15.13 -11.49 18.82
CA PRO A 127 16.18 -12.18 18.10
C PRO A 127 17.56 -11.73 18.58
N PRO A 128 18.61 -12.61 18.49
CA PRO A 128 19.99 -12.24 18.78
C PRO A 128 20.43 -11.01 17.98
N PRO A 129 21.36 -10.17 18.47
CA PRO A 129 21.74 -8.91 17.81
C PRO A 129 22.11 -9.06 16.33
N ALA A 130 22.88 -10.08 15.97
CA ALA A 130 23.27 -10.31 14.58
C ALA A 130 22.09 -10.66 13.67
N GLU A 131 21.13 -11.45 14.17
CA GLU A 131 19.90 -11.79 13.45
C GLU A 131 18.98 -10.54 13.33
N ARG A 132 18.84 -9.78 14.41
CA ARG A 132 18.10 -8.52 14.42
C ARG A 132 18.60 -7.57 13.34
N ASP A 133 19.92 -7.34 13.28
CA ASP A 133 20.53 -6.46 12.29
C ASP A 133 20.30 -6.97 10.85
N ALA A 134 20.35 -8.28 10.63
CA ALA A 134 20.05 -8.86 9.34
C ALA A 134 18.58 -8.67 8.94
N LEU A 135 17.65 -8.82 9.90
CA LEU A 135 16.23 -8.57 9.69
C LEU A 135 15.94 -7.09 9.39
N LEU A 136 16.58 -6.16 10.11
CA LEU A 136 16.47 -4.72 9.86
C LEU A 136 16.97 -4.35 8.46
N ARG A 137 18.15 -4.83 8.04
CA ARG A 137 18.64 -4.60 6.67
C ARG A 137 17.68 -5.14 5.61
N THR A 138 17.12 -6.33 5.84
CA THR A 138 16.14 -6.93 4.94
C THR A 138 14.87 -6.09 4.89
N TRP A 139 14.40 -5.62 6.04
CA TRP A 139 13.23 -4.75 6.15
C TRP A 139 13.40 -3.47 5.31
N TYR A 140 14.52 -2.75 5.48
CA TYR A 140 14.77 -1.50 4.74
C TYR A 140 14.85 -1.71 3.24
N ARG A 141 15.53 -2.76 2.78
CA ARG A 141 15.61 -3.09 1.35
C ARG A 141 14.23 -3.35 0.74
N LEU A 142 13.43 -4.18 1.41
CA LEU A 142 12.11 -4.53 0.91
C LEU A 142 11.11 -3.38 1.07
N ASN A 143 11.24 -2.56 2.13
CA ASN A 143 10.45 -1.36 2.29
C ASN A 143 10.71 -0.33 1.18
N MET A 144 11.95 -0.18 0.74
CA MET A 144 12.27 0.69 -0.39
C MET A 144 11.57 0.22 -1.68
N LEU A 145 11.60 -1.09 -1.97
CA LEU A 145 10.89 -1.66 -3.13
C LEU A 145 9.36 -1.50 -2.99
N ARG A 146 8.81 -1.73 -1.80
CA ARG A 146 7.40 -1.54 -1.48
C ARG A 146 6.97 -0.08 -1.65
N THR A 147 7.80 0.85 -1.20
CA THR A 147 7.58 2.29 -1.36
C THR A 147 7.60 2.69 -2.84
N ALA A 148 8.56 2.20 -3.61
CA ALA A 148 8.62 2.44 -5.05
C ALA A 148 7.38 1.88 -5.78
N ALA A 149 6.93 0.68 -5.41
CA ALA A 149 5.71 0.10 -5.94
C ALA A 149 4.46 0.93 -5.59
N ALA A 150 4.33 1.39 -4.34
CA ALA A 150 3.22 2.26 -3.94
C ALA A 150 3.24 3.60 -4.67
N GLY A 151 4.42 4.23 -4.82
CA GLY A 151 4.59 5.46 -5.61
C GLY A 151 4.26 5.25 -7.10
N GLY A 152 4.68 4.14 -7.67
CA GLY A 152 4.32 3.74 -9.04
C GLY A 152 2.81 3.57 -9.20
N ALA A 153 2.12 2.97 -8.23
CA ALA A 153 0.66 2.86 -8.24
C ALA A 153 -0.02 4.24 -8.20
N VAL A 154 0.45 5.16 -7.36
CA VAL A 154 -0.05 6.56 -7.28
C VAL A 154 0.09 7.25 -8.63
N LEU A 155 1.27 7.23 -9.23
CA LEU A 155 1.55 7.90 -10.50
C LEU A 155 0.75 7.30 -11.66
N ALA A 156 0.73 5.98 -11.76
CA ALA A 156 0.01 5.29 -12.83
C ALA A 156 -1.51 5.50 -12.71
N ASN A 157 -2.06 5.48 -11.50
CA ASN A 157 -3.47 5.76 -11.26
C ASN A 157 -3.82 7.21 -11.65
N HIS A 158 -2.97 8.18 -11.33
CA HIS A 158 -3.12 9.56 -11.78
C HIS A 158 -3.13 9.67 -13.32
N CYS A 159 -2.20 8.97 -13.99
CA CYS A 159 -2.16 8.94 -15.46
C CYS A 159 -3.42 8.29 -16.05
N ALA A 160 -3.93 7.21 -15.44
CA ALA A 160 -5.17 6.57 -15.87
C ALA A 160 -6.35 7.54 -15.82
N LYS A 161 -6.48 8.29 -14.72
CA LYS A 161 -7.52 9.31 -14.56
C LYS A 161 -7.42 10.41 -15.61
N ARG A 162 -6.22 10.95 -15.85
CA ARG A 162 -6.00 11.99 -16.89
C ARG A 162 -6.34 11.51 -18.31
N ALA A 163 -5.95 10.28 -18.64
CA ALA A 163 -6.26 9.69 -19.93
C ALA A 163 -7.76 9.51 -20.15
N SER A 164 -8.50 9.13 -19.10
CA SER A 164 -9.95 8.95 -19.16
C SER A 164 -10.70 10.27 -19.35
N VAL A 165 -10.23 11.36 -18.72
CA VAL A 165 -10.82 12.70 -18.89
C VAL A 165 -10.61 13.22 -20.31
N LYS A 166 -9.40 13.07 -20.88
CA LYS A 166 -9.11 13.50 -22.27
C LYS A 166 -10.00 12.81 -23.30
N SER A 167 -10.25 11.51 -23.14
CA SER A 167 -11.11 10.76 -24.09
C SER A 167 -12.59 11.16 -24.02
N ALA A 168 -13.03 11.79 -22.95
CA ALA A 168 -14.41 12.25 -22.81
C ALA A 168 -14.64 13.63 -23.44
N THR A 169 -13.57 14.34 -23.81
CA THR A 169 -13.62 15.71 -24.38
C THR A 169 -13.33 15.74 -25.89
N THR A 170 -12.95 14.63 -26.48
CA THR A 170 -12.78 14.42 -27.93
C THR A 170 -13.95 13.64 -28.49
#